data_cf8c3421eb45e9ac40e3598761a9ae56
#
_entry.id   cf8c3421eb45e9ac40e3598761a9ae56
#
_cell.length_a   1.000
_cell.length_b   1.000
_cell.length_c   1.000
_cell.angle_alpha   90.00
_cell.angle_beta   90.00
_cell.angle_gamma   90.00
#
_symmetry.space_group_name_H-M   'P 1'
#
loop_
_entity.id
_entity.type
_entity.pdbx_description
1 polymer ?
#
loop_
_entity_poly.entity_id
_entity_poly.type
_entity_poly.pdbx_seq_one_letter_code
_entity_poly.pdbx_strand_id
1 'polypeptide(L)'
;MCRACGVFEAHWFLPSRRRWRCRACGHTFSLTSGTLFAHHTLPLQVYLGALALYANAVKGLSALQFSRDLNVQYKTGSVLMHKLRESLMTHRDETPLSGQVQIDGGYVGGSVRPQNRAEDRVDRRLAGHRNPARRCVVVVRETFPADDPLGRVGGRRALSAVVKHES
;
A
#
# COMPACT_ATOMS: atom_id res chain seq x y z
N MET A 1 -11.47 13.22 -20.53
CA MET A 1 -10.15 13.49 -21.13
C MET A 1 -9.58 12.23 -21.74
N CYS A 2 -9.15 12.25 -22.97
CA CYS A 2 -8.40 11.14 -23.59
C CYS A 2 -6.97 11.12 -23.06
N ARG A 3 -6.48 9.98 -22.59
CA ARG A 3 -5.12 9.86 -22.04
C ARG A 3 -4.01 9.86 -23.10
N ALA A 4 -4.36 9.57 -24.35
CA ALA A 4 -3.38 9.54 -25.42
C ALA A 4 -3.14 10.92 -26.07
N CYS A 5 -4.18 11.75 -26.20
CA CYS A 5 -4.07 13.05 -26.89
C CYS A 5 -4.58 14.24 -26.07
N GLY A 6 -5.04 14.06 -24.84
CA GLY A 6 -5.49 15.15 -23.96
C GLY A 6 -6.86 15.77 -24.28
N VAL A 7 -7.52 15.42 -25.37
CA VAL A 7 -8.79 16.01 -25.77
C VAL A 7 -9.91 15.66 -24.80
N PHE A 8 -10.75 16.65 -24.41
CA PHE A 8 -11.79 16.49 -23.40
C PHE A 8 -13.14 16.08 -23.96
N GLU A 9 -13.64 16.60 -25.06
CA GLU A 9 -15.06 16.52 -25.42
C GLU A 9 -15.39 15.69 -26.66
N ALA A 10 -14.40 15.21 -27.38
CA ALA A 10 -14.61 14.48 -28.61
C ALA A 10 -14.54 12.96 -28.41
N HIS A 11 -15.54 12.40 -27.69
CA HIS A 11 -15.55 10.97 -27.38
C HIS A 11 -16.90 10.33 -27.70
N TRP A 12 -16.90 9.11 -28.21
CA TRP A 12 -18.11 8.30 -28.42
C TRP A 12 -18.09 7.12 -27.47
N PHE A 13 -19.24 6.84 -26.91
CA PHE A 13 -19.43 5.65 -26.10
C PHE A 13 -19.71 4.44 -26.97
N LEU A 14 -19.02 3.35 -26.73
CA LEU A 14 -19.21 2.04 -27.37
C LEU A 14 -19.96 1.12 -26.39
N PRO A 15 -21.29 0.96 -26.51
CA PRO A 15 -22.08 0.19 -25.54
C PRO A 15 -21.67 -1.27 -25.45
N SER A 16 -21.32 -1.91 -26.58
CA SER A 16 -20.92 -3.32 -26.65
C SER A 16 -19.67 -3.64 -25.82
N ARG A 17 -18.77 -2.68 -25.66
CA ARG A 17 -17.49 -2.83 -24.92
C ARG A 17 -17.43 -2.02 -23.63
N ARG A 18 -18.47 -1.23 -23.33
CA ARG A 18 -18.51 -0.27 -22.20
C ARG A 18 -17.25 0.61 -22.13
N ARG A 19 -16.80 1.10 -23.29
CA ARG A 19 -15.59 1.92 -23.44
C ARG A 19 -15.89 3.18 -24.24
N TRP A 20 -15.03 4.16 -24.10
CA TRP A 20 -15.05 5.39 -24.86
C TRP A 20 -14.00 5.34 -25.97
N ARG A 21 -14.31 5.87 -27.13
CA ARG A 21 -13.35 6.05 -28.22
C ARG A 21 -13.17 7.54 -28.52
N CYS A 22 -11.91 7.97 -28.54
CA CYS A 22 -11.58 9.34 -28.90
C CYS A 22 -11.74 9.57 -30.39
N ARG A 23 -12.38 10.66 -30.81
CA ARG A 23 -12.51 11.04 -32.21
C ARG A 23 -11.19 11.51 -32.83
N ALA A 24 -10.36 12.21 -32.02
CA ALA A 24 -9.13 12.79 -32.52
C ALA A 24 -8.04 11.75 -32.79
N CYS A 25 -7.81 10.78 -31.88
CA CYS A 25 -6.71 9.82 -32.01
C CYS A 25 -7.16 8.36 -32.15
N GLY A 26 -8.47 8.08 -32.11
CA GLY A 26 -8.99 6.71 -32.21
C GLY A 26 -8.76 5.83 -30.99
N HIS A 27 -8.05 6.33 -29.95
CA HIS A 27 -7.75 5.57 -28.74
C HIS A 27 -9.02 5.20 -27.96
N THR A 28 -9.09 3.94 -27.49
CA THR A 28 -10.21 3.46 -26.67
C THR A 28 -9.82 3.37 -25.22
N PHE A 29 -10.63 3.94 -24.34
CA PHE A 29 -10.40 3.97 -22.91
C PHE A 29 -11.69 3.74 -22.11
N SER A 30 -11.57 3.35 -20.87
CA SER A 30 -12.66 3.22 -19.89
C SER A 30 -12.48 4.25 -18.79
N LEU A 31 -13.47 4.38 -17.91
CA LEU A 31 -13.38 5.25 -16.71
C LEU A 31 -12.21 4.85 -15.80
N THR A 32 -11.88 3.57 -15.78
CA THR A 32 -10.78 3.04 -14.95
C THR A 32 -9.43 3.04 -15.66
N SER A 33 -9.35 3.41 -16.94
CA SER A 33 -8.09 3.44 -17.68
C SER A 33 -7.09 4.38 -17.04
N GLY A 34 -5.89 3.87 -16.75
CA GLY A 34 -4.79 4.57 -16.09
C GLY A 34 -5.02 4.91 -14.62
N THR A 35 -5.99 4.29 -13.98
CA THR A 35 -6.13 4.24 -12.54
C THR A 35 -5.59 2.90 -12.02
N LEU A 36 -5.50 2.76 -10.70
CA LEU A 36 -5.18 1.48 -10.05
C LEU A 36 -6.08 0.32 -10.52
N PHE A 37 -7.29 0.63 -10.97
CA PHE A 37 -8.29 -0.34 -11.43
C PHE A 37 -8.28 -0.56 -12.95
N ALA A 38 -7.26 -0.08 -13.65
CA ALA A 38 -7.11 -0.39 -15.07
C ALA A 38 -6.99 -1.91 -15.29
N HIS A 39 -7.57 -2.39 -16.38
CA HIS A 39 -7.56 -3.83 -16.73
C HIS A 39 -8.18 -4.75 -15.67
N HIS A 40 -9.16 -4.24 -14.92
CA HIS A 40 -9.86 -5.05 -13.91
C HIS A 40 -10.69 -6.17 -14.55
N THR A 41 -10.69 -7.33 -13.92
CA THR A 41 -11.50 -8.50 -14.30
C THR A 41 -12.72 -8.68 -13.39
N LEU A 42 -12.61 -8.22 -12.15
CA LEU A 42 -13.70 -8.26 -11.16
C LEU A 42 -14.65 -7.07 -11.35
N PRO A 43 -15.89 -7.18 -10.87
CA PRO A 43 -16.82 -6.05 -10.82
C PRO A 43 -16.24 -4.88 -10.01
N LEU A 44 -16.53 -3.66 -10.42
CA LEU A 44 -16.01 -2.45 -9.75
C LEU A 44 -16.43 -2.37 -8.27
N GLN A 45 -17.59 -2.91 -7.92
CA GLN A 45 -18.08 -2.99 -6.55
C GLN A 45 -17.11 -3.74 -5.62
N VAL A 46 -16.48 -4.81 -6.10
CA VAL A 46 -15.47 -5.57 -5.33
C VAL A 46 -14.24 -4.70 -5.05
N TYR A 47 -13.80 -3.89 -6.00
CA TYR A 47 -12.68 -2.97 -5.81
C TYR A 47 -13.01 -1.85 -4.82
N LEU A 48 -14.22 -1.30 -4.88
CA LEU A 48 -14.69 -0.28 -3.93
C LEU A 48 -14.82 -0.88 -2.52
N GLY A 49 -15.38 -2.08 -2.40
CA GLY A 49 -15.41 -2.82 -1.14
C GLY A 49 -14.01 -3.10 -0.58
N ALA A 50 -13.07 -3.46 -1.45
CA ALA A 50 -11.67 -3.68 -1.09
C ALA A 50 -11.03 -2.41 -0.51
N LEU A 51 -11.26 -1.25 -1.14
CA LEU A 51 -10.78 0.02 -0.62
C LEU A 51 -11.38 0.35 0.74
N ALA A 52 -12.69 0.18 0.90
CA ALA A 52 -13.37 0.45 2.16
C ALA A 52 -12.85 -0.47 3.30
N LEU A 53 -12.71 -1.77 3.07
CA LEU A 53 -12.15 -2.71 4.03
C LEU A 53 -10.71 -2.37 4.39
N TYR A 54 -9.89 -2.04 3.39
CA TYR A 54 -8.49 -1.71 3.60
C TYR A 54 -8.30 -0.42 4.39
N ALA A 55 -9.09 0.62 4.09
CA ALA A 55 -9.02 1.92 4.76
C ALA A 55 -9.51 1.87 6.22
N ASN A 56 -10.50 1.01 6.52
CA ASN A 56 -11.05 0.85 7.88
C ASN A 56 -10.23 -0.09 8.77
N ALA A 57 -9.25 -0.79 8.23
CA ALA A 57 -8.46 -1.77 8.97
C ALA A 57 -7.36 -1.09 9.81
N VAL A 58 -7.63 -0.81 11.07
CA VAL A 58 -6.72 -0.11 12.00
C VAL A 58 -5.37 -0.81 12.16
N LYS A 59 -5.35 -2.14 12.21
CA LYS A 59 -4.13 -2.96 12.37
C LYS A 59 -3.67 -3.61 11.05
N GLY A 60 -4.29 -3.22 9.93
CA GLY A 60 -4.14 -3.92 8.67
C GLY A 60 -4.94 -5.22 8.61
N LEU A 61 -5.02 -5.81 7.43
CA LEU A 61 -5.72 -7.06 7.16
C LEU A 61 -4.75 -8.13 6.65
N SER A 62 -4.99 -9.38 7.03
CA SER A 62 -4.32 -10.50 6.38
C SER A 62 -4.93 -10.73 4.99
N ALA A 63 -4.12 -11.20 4.04
CA ALA A 63 -4.64 -11.51 2.70
C ALA A 63 -5.72 -12.60 2.71
N LEU A 64 -5.69 -13.50 3.68
CA LEU A 64 -6.69 -14.53 3.86
C LEU A 64 -8.03 -13.96 4.33
N GLN A 65 -8.02 -13.07 5.33
CA GLN A 65 -9.21 -12.39 5.80
C GLN A 65 -9.82 -11.54 4.67
N PHE A 66 -8.98 -10.74 4.02
CA PHE A 66 -9.39 -9.89 2.90
C PHE A 66 -10.05 -10.66 1.76
N SER A 67 -9.53 -11.84 1.41
CA SER A 67 -10.12 -12.69 0.37
C SER A 67 -11.49 -13.25 0.78
N ARG A 68 -11.68 -13.58 2.06
CA ARG A 68 -12.96 -14.08 2.60
C ARG A 68 -14.02 -12.98 2.64
N ASP A 69 -13.64 -11.79 3.11
CA ASP A 69 -14.56 -10.64 3.22
C ASP A 69 -15.06 -10.18 1.84
N LEU A 70 -14.20 -10.26 0.82
CA LEU A 70 -14.55 -9.94 -0.57
C LEU A 70 -15.15 -11.11 -1.36
N ASN A 71 -15.21 -12.31 -0.79
CA ASN A 71 -15.62 -13.53 -1.47
C ASN A 71 -14.88 -13.78 -2.79
N VAL A 72 -13.54 -13.62 -2.76
CA VAL A 72 -12.66 -13.86 -3.90
C VAL A 72 -11.60 -14.92 -3.57
N GLN A 73 -11.00 -15.50 -4.59
CA GLN A 73 -9.87 -16.41 -4.38
C GLN A 73 -8.73 -15.73 -3.63
N TYR A 74 -8.04 -16.47 -2.75
CA TYR A 74 -6.89 -15.97 -1.98
C TYR A 74 -5.85 -15.26 -2.83
N LYS A 75 -5.47 -15.85 -3.98
CA LYS A 75 -4.51 -15.25 -4.91
C LYS A 75 -4.97 -13.87 -5.41
N THR A 76 -6.25 -13.75 -5.75
CA THR A 76 -6.85 -12.48 -6.20
C THR A 76 -6.84 -11.43 -5.08
N GLY A 77 -7.26 -11.81 -3.87
CA GLY A 77 -7.21 -10.94 -2.69
C GLY A 77 -5.80 -10.48 -2.35
N SER A 78 -4.82 -11.38 -2.40
CA SER A 78 -3.41 -11.07 -2.16
C SER A 78 -2.86 -10.06 -3.18
N VAL A 79 -3.07 -10.31 -4.47
CA VAL A 79 -2.63 -9.39 -5.55
C VAL A 79 -3.29 -8.02 -5.42
N LEU A 80 -4.59 -7.98 -5.11
CA LEU A 80 -5.32 -6.72 -4.93
C LEU A 80 -4.77 -5.93 -3.74
N MET A 81 -4.51 -6.59 -2.62
CA MET A 81 -3.91 -5.96 -1.44
C MET A 81 -2.52 -5.39 -1.73
N HIS A 82 -1.68 -6.10 -2.49
CA HIS A 82 -0.38 -5.59 -2.91
C HIS A 82 -0.50 -4.35 -3.81
N LYS A 83 -1.42 -4.36 -4.78
CA LYS A 83 -1.68 -3.19 -5.63
C LYS A 83 -2.14 -1.97 -4.84
N LEU A 84 -3.00 -2.15 -3.83
CA LEU A 84 -3.43 -1.07 -2.95
C LEU A 84 -2.25 -0.47 -2.17
N ARG A 85 -1.40 -1.32 -1.58
CA ARG A 85 -0.20 -0.88 -0.86
C ARG A 85 0.78 -0.13 -1.77
N GLU A 86 1.05 -0.66 -2.95
CA GLU A 86 1.92 -0.04 -3.95
C GLU A 86 1.41 1.34 -4.37
N SER A 87 0.11 1.47 -4.64
CA SER A 87 -0.52 2.75 -4.98
C SER A 87 -0.38 3.78 -3.87
N LEU A 88 -0.57 3.39 -2.61
CA LEU A 88 -0.39 4.28 -1.47
C LEU A 88 1.07 4.72 -1.32
N MET A 89 2.02 3.82 -1.55
CA MET A 89 3.46 4.15 -1.50
C MET A 89 3.88 5.08 -2.63
N THR A 90 3.32 4.92 -3.82
CA THR A 90 3.63 5.76 -4.99
C THR A 90 3.09 7.19 -4.84
N HIS A 91 1.95 7.36 -4.17
CA HIS A 91 1.27 8.65 -4.00
C HIS A 91 1.44 9.25 -2.59
N ARG A 92 2.41 8.76 -1.83
CA ARG A 92 2.67 9.32 -0.50
C ARG A 92 3.16 10.76 -0.60
N ASP A 93 2.75 11.57 0.36
CA ASP A 93 3.24 12.93 0.52
C ASP A 93 4.67 12.89 1.14
N GLU A 94 5.66 13.35 0.39
CA GLU A 94 7.08 13.36 0.79
C GLU A 94 7.52 14.72 1.36
N THR A 95 6.60 15.65 1.59
CA THR A 95 6.96 16.93 2.23
C THR A 95 7.57 16.69 3.61
N PRO A 96 8.55 17.51 4.05
CA PRO A 96 9.18 17.33 5.36
C PRO A 96 8.16 17.31 6.49
N LEU A 97 8.40 16.46 7.47
CA LEU A 97 7.61 16.42 8.71
C LEU A 97 7.98 17.61 9.59
N SER A 98 7.01 18.12 10.36
CA SER A 98 7.21 19.29 11.23
C SER A 98 6.68 19.06 12.64
N GLY A 99 7.16 19.83 13.61
CA GLY A 99 6.69 19.75 15.00
C GLY A 99 7.25 18.54 15.76
N GLN A 100 6.45 17.95 16.59
CA GLN A 100 6.86 16.76 17.36
C GLN A 100 6.79 15.52 16.47
N VAL A 101 7.88 14.76 16.47
CA VAL A 101 8.04 13.58 15.61
C VAL A 101 8.43 12.38 16.48
N GLN A 102 7.72 11.29 16.33
CA GLN A 102 8.06 9.98 16.90
C GLN A 102 8.73 9.12 15.85
N ILE A 103 9.80 8.44 16.20
CA ILE A 103 10.55 7.54 15.33
C ILE A 103 10.52 6.15 15.95
N ASP A 104 10.17 5.16 15.15
CA ASP A 104 10.21 3.74 15.55
C ASP A 104 10.83 2.93 14.42
N GLY A 105 11.62 1.93 14.78
CA GLY A 105 12.33 1.06 13.84
C GLY A 105 12.06 -0.42 14.11
N GLY A 106 11.88 -1.17 13.04
CA GLY A 106 11.67 -2.61 13.11
C GLY A 106 12.45 -3.37 12.05
N TYR A 107 12.98 -4.53 12.42
CA TYR A 107 13.66 -5.41 11.46
C TYR A 107 12.70 -6.41 10.86
N VAL A 108 12.61 -6.43 9.52
CA VAL A 108 11.71 -7.28 8.76
C VAL A 108 12.49 -8.18 7.80
N GLY A 109 11.97 -9.37 7.59
CA GLY A 109 12.56 -10.36 6.67
C GLY A 109 13.70 -11.15 7.30
N GLY A 110 14.37 -11.94 6.47
CA GLY A 110 15.52 -12.74 6.89
C GLY A 110 15.22 -13.75 8.01
N SER A 111 13.99 -14.29 8.07
CA SER A 111 13.63 -15.33 9.03
C SER A 111 14.48 -16.58 8.76
N VAL A 112 15.24 -16.98 9.75
CA VAL A 112 16.00 -18.23 9.70
C VAL A 112 15.38 -19.16 10.73
N ARG A 113 15.01 -20.36 10.28
CA ARG A 113 14.49 -21.39 11.15
C ARG A 113 15.51 -21.70 12.25
N PRO A 114 15.14 -21.74 13.53
CA PRO A 114 16.05 -22.17 14.58
C PRO A 114 16.45 -23.62 14.35
N GLN A 115 17.68 -23.96 14.72
CA GLN A 115 18.16 -25.34 14.69
C GLN A 115 17.29 -26.22 15.59
N ASN A 116 17.08 -27.49 15.18
CA ASN A 116 16.26 -28.43 15.94
C ASN A 116 16.84 -28.73 17.31
N ARG A 117 18.17 -28.89 17.40
CA ARG A 117 18.87 -29.13 18.67
C ARG A 117 19.10 -27.81 19.39
N ALA A 118 18.85 -27.79 20.70
CA ALA A 118 19.02 -26.59 21.52
C ALA A 118 20.48 -26.11 21.55
N GLU A 119 21.42 -27.05 21.52
CA GLU A 119 22.88 -26.81 21.57
C GLU A 119 23.37 -26.03 20.34
N ASP A 120 22.75 -26.26 19.18
CA ASP A 120 23.12 -25.61 17.91
C ASP A 120 22.44 -24.25 17.73
N ARG A 121 21.60 -23.82 18.67
CA ARG A 121 20.86 -22.56 18.59
C ARG A 121 21.75 -21.38 18.89
N VAL A 122 21.90 -20.52 17.93
CA VAL A 122 22.71 -19.31 18.04
C VAL A 122 21.83 -18.13 18.45
N ASP A 123 22.26 -17.37 19.47
CA ASP A 123 21.58 -16.13 19.87
C ASP A 123 21.84 -15.05 18.81
N ARG A 124 20.80 -14.73 18.04
CA ARG A 124 20.84 -13.77 16.94
C ARG A 124 20.67 -12.32 17.39
N ARG A 125 20.57 -12.07 18.68
CA ARG A 125 20.60 -10.71 19.24
C ARG A 125 22.02 -10.17 19.25
N LEU A 126 23.01 -11.07 19.30
CA LEU A 126 24.42 -10.69 19.27
C LEU A 126 24.81 -10.19 17.86
N ALA A 127 25.62 -9.15 17.80
CA ALA A 127 26.00 -8.47 16.57
C ALA A 127 26.62 -9.40 15.53
N GLY A 128 27.49 -10.35 15.96
CA GLY A 128 28.14 -11.33 15.08
C GLY A 128 27.20 -12.40 14.49
N HIS A 129 26.00 -12.55 15.03
CA HIS A 129 25.02 -13.56 14.62
C HIS A 129 23.80 -12.97 13.93
N ARG A 130 23.80 -11.66 13.63
CA ARG A 130 22.71 -10.97 12.94
C ARG A 130 22.61 -11.48 11.49
N ASN A 131 21.38 -11.69 11.04
CA ASN A 131 21.16 -12.07 9.66
C ASN A 131 21.28 -10.83 8.73
N PRO A 132 22.28 -10.79 7.82
CA PRO A 132 22.49 -9.65 6.92
C PRO A 132 21.34 -9.44 5.91
N ALA A 133 20.48 -10.43 5.72
CA ALA A 133 19.31 -10.31 4.85
C ALA A 133 18.15 -9.52 5.48
N ARG A 134 18.22 -9.18 6.77
CA ARG A 134 17.21 -8.33 7.42
C ARG A 134 17.28 -6.92 6.87
N ARG A 135 16.11 -6.32 6.71
CA ARG A 135 15.96 -4.91 6.38
C ARG A 135 15.37 -4.18 7.58
N CYS A 136 15.91 -3.02 7.88
CA CYS A 136 15.33 -2.15 8.88
C CYS A 136 14.28 -1.25 8.20
N VAL A 137 13.08 -1.25 8.75
CA VAL A 137 12.01 -0.33 8.35
C VAL A 137 11.89 0.71 9.44
N VAL A 138 12.21 1.95 9.12
CA VAL A 138 12.04 3.09 10.03
C VAL A 138 10.74 3.79 9.68
N VAL A 139 9.92 4.01 10.68
CA VAL A 139 8.66 4.77 10.57
C VAL A 139 8.82 6.05 11.38
N VAL A 140 8.59 7.17 10.72
CA VAL A 140 8.63 8.50 11.32
C VAL A 140 7.22 9.07 11.25
N ARG A 141 6.67 9.47 12.41
CA ARG A 141 5.29 9.92 12.53
C ARG A 141 5.22 11.28 13.20
N GLU A 142 4.53 12.23 12.57
CA GLU A 142 4.13 13.48 13.22
C GLU A 142 3.08 13.20 14.29
N THR A 143 3.22 13.85 15.43
CA THR A 143 2.22 13.80 16.51
C THR A 143 1.67 15.19 16.77
N PHE A 144 0.46 15.25 17.29
CA PHE A 144 -0.05 16.50 17.84
C PHE A 144 0.69 16.82 19.13
N PRO A 145 1.02 18.08 19.41
CA PRO A 145 1.60 18.47 20.69
C PRO A 145 0.62 18.16 21.84
N ALA A 146 1.16 17.95 23.04
CA ALA A 146 0.35 17.61 24.21
C ALA A 146 -0.67 18.70 24.59
N ASP A 147 -0.37 19.93 24.23
CA ASP A 147 -1.17 21.15 24.44
C ASP A 147 -1.92 21.60 23.20
N ASP A 148 -2.28 20.68 22.31
CA ASP A 148 -3.02 20.99 21.07
C ASP A 148 -4.34 21.70 21.42
N PRO A 149 -4.60 22.92 20.90
CA PRO A 149 -5.76 23.73 21.26
C PRO A 149 -7.11 23.11 20.85
N LEU A 150 -7.08 22.11 19.95
CA LEU A 150 -8.27 21.35 19.53
C LEU A 150 -8.41 20.01 20.23
N GLY A 151 -7.53 19.70 21.20
CA GLY A 151 -7.54 18.44 21.95
C GLY A 151 -7.32 17.19 21.08
N ARG A 152 -6.69 17.33 19.92
CA ARG A 152 -6.43 16.19 19.03
C ARG A 152 -5.36 15.29 19.60
N VAL A 153 -5.62 14.00 19.67
CA VAL A 153 -4.71 12.98 20.15
C VAL A 153 -4.33 12.04 19.00
N GLY A 154 -3.06 11.63 18.97
CA GLY A 154 -2.57 10.67 17.99
C GLY A 154 -1.64 11.28 16.96
N GLY A 155 -1.43 10.57 15.84
CA GLY A 155 -0.52 11.00 14.79
C GLY A 155 -1.25 11.64 13.63
N ARG A 156 -0.57 12.58 13.00
CA ARG A 156 -1.03 13.25 11.78
C ARG A 156 -0.61 12.44 10.55
N ARG A 157 0.64 12.53 10.20
CA ARG A 157 1.23 11.93 9.00
C ARG A 157 2.39 11.02 9.38
N ALA A 158 2.55 9.92 8.65
CA ALA A 158 3.65 9.01 8.84
C ALA A 158 4.40 8.78 7.52
N LEU A 159 5.73 8.75 7.60
CA LEU A 159 6.61 8.36 6.52
C LEU A 159 7.36 7.10 6.94
N SER A 160 7.53 6.17 6.01
CA SER A 160 8.31 4.96 6.23
C SER A 160 9.44 4.88 5.20
N ALA A 161 10.61 4.45 5.66
CA ALA A 161 11.77 4.21 4.80
C ALA A 161 12.40 2.85 5.13
N VAL A 162 12.95 2.20 4.12
CA VAL A 162 13.73 0.98 4.30
C VAL A 162 15.20 1.37 4.29
N VAL A 163 15.90 1.09 5.38
CA VAL A 163 17.33 1.35 5.54
C VAL A 163 18.08 0.03 5.71
N LYS A 164 19.37 0.03 5.36
CA LYS A 164 20.17 -1.20 5.49
C LYS A 164 20.47 -1.51 6.95
N HIS A 165 20.77 -0.50 7.73
CA HIS A 165 21.07 -0.60 9.15
C HIS A 165 20.50 0.60 9.88
N GLU A 166 20.10 0.39 11.12
CA GLU A 166 19.81 1.42 12.09
C GLU A 166 21.16 1.85 12.69
N SER A 167 21.56 3.08 12.47
CA SER A 167 22.80 3.65 13.01
C SER A 167 22.59 4.17 14.43
#